data_b58382597a23283c2ff19c1cbb47392c
#
_entry.id   b58382597a23283c2ff19c1cbb47392c
#
_cell.length_a   1.000
_cell.length_b   1.000
_cell.length_c   1.000
_cell.angle_alpha   90.00
_cell.angle_beta   90.00
_cell.angle_gamma   90.00
#
_symmetry.space_group_name_H-M   'P 1'
#
loop_
_entity.id
_entity.type
_entity.pdbx_description
1 polymer ?
#
loop_
_entity_poly.entity_id
_entity_poly.type
_entity_poly.pdbx_seq_one_letter_code
_entity_poly.pdbx_strand_id
1 'polypeptide(L)'
;PTSHSFKELCKIDDTIYFYSCPGEATKYYDISGILYHYDIVLSNIDPSSQWVYVFDCSGFEMKHLLEYEIGIGLAQLFSEKHGFNLKKIYIINPNW
;
A
#
# COMPACT_ATOMS: atom_id res chain seq x y z
N PRO A 1 -16.22 -1.10 5.59
CA PRO A 1 -16.08 -2.23 4.70
C PRO A 1 -14.93 -1.95 3.77
N THR A 2 -14.02 -2.82 3.71
CA THR A 2 -12.82 -2.47 3.03
C THR A 2 -12.38 -3.59 2.12
N SER A 3 -12.07 -3.21 0.89
CA SER A 3 -11.42 -4.09 -0.04
C SER A 3 -9.89 -4.01 0.10
N HIS A 4 -9.42 -3.23 1.06
CA HIS A 4 -8.00 -3.01 1.28
C HIS A 4 -7.78 -2.63 2.73
N SER A 5 -6.52 -2.59 3.13
CA SER A 5 -6.14 -2.24 4.50
C SER A 5 -5.11 -1.12 4.55
N PHE A 6 -4.93 -0.38 3.45
CA PHE A 6 -3.92 0.67 3.38
C PHE A 6 -4.33 1.87 4.24
N LYS A 7 -3.48 2.23 5.19
CA LYS A 7 -3.77 3.32 6.13
C LYS A 7 -2.48 3.93 6.65
N GLU A 8 -2.60 5.17 7.11
CA GLU A 8 -1.49 5.83 7.77
C GLU A 8 -1.35 5.31 9.19
N LEU A 9 -0.11 4.98 9.59
CA LEU A 9 0.18 4.58 10.96
C LEU A 9 0.60 5.75 11.82
N CYS A 10 1.60 6.50 11.37
CA CYS A 10 2.18 7.58 12.16
C CYS A 10 3.02 8.47 11.26
N LYS A 11 3.43 9.59 11.82
CA LYS A 11 4.34 10.51 11.17
C LYS A 11 5.49 10.80 12.15
N ILE A 12 6.73 10.64 11.67
CA ILE A 12 7.91 10.92 12.45
C ILE A 12 8.74 11.91 11.65
N ASP A 13 8.92 13.12 12.19
CA ASP A 13 9.54 14.23 11.49
C ASP A 13 8.79 14.48 10.17
N ASP A 14 9.47 14.45 9.03
CA ASP A 14 8.85 14.65 7.73
C ASP A 14 8.53 13.34 7.01
N THR A 15 8.53 12.22 7.74
CA THR A 15 8.29 10.92 7.15
C THR A 15 6.97 10.35 7.64
N ILE A 16 6.10 9.97 6.72
CA ILE A 16 4.80 9.39 7.02
C ILE A 16 4.88 7.89 6.78
N TYR A 17 4.47 7.10 7.76
CA TYR A 17 4.50 5.64 7.67
C TYR A 17 3.11 5.13 7.34
N PHE A 18 3.01 4.44 6.21
CA PHE A 18 1.77 3.80 5.77
C PHE A 18 1.89 2.29 5.93
N TYR A 19 0.77 1.67 6.19
CA TYR A 19 0.69 0.25 6.50
C TYR A 19 -0.42 -0.39 5.68
N SER A 20 -0.16 -1.59 5.18
CA SER A 20 -1.23 -2.42 4.64
C SER A 20 -0.98 -3.88 4.99
N CYS A 21 -2.08 -4.60 5.20
CA CYS A 21 -2.04 -6.03 5.49
C CYS A 21 -3.11 -6.71 4.63
N PRO A 22 -2.73 -7.23 3.46
CA PRO A 22 -3.71 -7.84 2.55
C PRO A 22 -4.55 -8.92 3.20
N GLY A 23 -3.99 -9.64 4.18
CA GLY A 23 -4.74 -10.68 4.88
C GLY A 23 -5.94 -10.16 5.65
N GLU A 24 -5.98 -8.86 5.95
CA GLU A 24 -7.12 -8.25 6.64
C GLU A 24 -8.19 -7.72 5.70
N ALA A 25 -7.91 -7.67 4.41
CA ALA A 25 -8.86 -7.14 3.45
C ALA A 25 -9.99 -8.13 3.19
N THR A 26 -11.19 -7.62 2.98
CA THR A 26 -12.37 -8.47 2.82
C THR A 26 -12.77 -8.67 1.37
N LYS A 27 -12.31 -7.82 0.46
CA LYS A 27 -12.63 -7.90 -0.96
C LYS A 27 -11.41 -7.57 -1.79
N TYR A 28 -11.09 -8.44 -2.73
CA TYR A 28 -9.93 -8.26 -3.57
C TYR A 28 -10.23 -8.10 -5.04
N TYR A 29 -11.51 -8.10 -5.39
CA TYR A 29 -11.90 -8.01 -6.80
C TYR A 29 -12.20 -6.57 -7.25
N ASP A 30 -12.09 -5.61 -6.37
CA ASP A 30 -12.26 -4.20 -6.74
C ASP A 30 -10.91 -3.54 -6.93
N ILE A 31 -10.21 -3.96 -7.97
CA ILE A 31 -8.84 -3.51 -8.22
C ILE A 31 -8.78 -2.02 -8.43
N SER A 32 -9.68 -1.49 -9.26
CA SER A 32 -9.69 -0.05 -9.55
C SER A 32 -9.92 0.78 -8.29
N GLY A 33 -10.82 0.32 -7.42
CA GLY A 33 -11.12 1.04 -6.19
C GLY A 33 -9.94 1.03 -5.23
N ILE A 34 -9.24 -0.10 -5.15
CA ILE A 34 -8.05 -0.21 -4.30
C ILE A 34 -6.98 0.75 -4.77
N LEU A 35 -6.68 0.75 -6.06
CA LEU A 35 -5.66 1.63 -6.62
C LEU A 35 -6.05 3.09 -6.49
N TYR A 36 -7.32 3.40 -6.67
CA TYR A 36 -7.82 4.75 -6.50
C TYR A 36 -7.62 5.22 -5.06
N HIS A 37 -7.88 4.36 -4.10
CA HIS A 37 -7.67 4.70 -2.69
C HIS A 37 -6.21 5.02 -2.40
N TYR A 38 -5.29 4.19 -2.87
CA TYR A 38 -3.86 4.45 -2.70
C TYR A 38 -3.50 5.82 -3.31
N ASP A 39 -3.98 6.07 -4.50
CA ASP A 39 -3.67 7.32 -5.20
C ASP A 39 -4.19 8.54 -4.44
N ILE A 40 -5.42 8.48 -3.93
CA ILE A 40 -6.01 9.58 -3.18
C ILE A 40 -5.23 9.83 -1.89
N VAL A 41 -4.93 8.78 -1.13
CA VAL A 41 -4.22 8.93 0.14
C VAL A 41 -2.83 9.52 -0.09
N LEU A 42 -2.10 8.99 -1.08
CA LEU A 42 -0.74 9.45 -1.34
C LEU A 42 -0.71 10.83 -1.97
N SER A 43 -1.75 11.21 -2.71
CA SER A 43 -1.83 12.54 -3.29
C SER A 43 -2.06 13.63 -2.25
N ASN A 44 -2.52 13.25 -1.06
CA ASN A 44 -2.78 14.21 0.02
C ASN A 44 -1.56 14.46 0.90
N ILE A 45 -0.43 13.82 0.62
CA ILE A 45 0.80 14.06 1.35
C ILE A 45 1.45 15.34 0.83
N ASP A 46 2.01 16.12 1.74
CA ASP A 46 2.83 17.27 1.36
C ASP A 46 3.98 16.78 0.47
N PRO A 47 4.17 17.33 -0.73
CA PRO A 47 5.24 16.89 -1.62
C PRO A 47 6.65 16.99 -1.02
N SER A 48 6.83 17.82 0.00
CA SER A 48 8.12 17.93 0.68
C SER A 48 8.33 16.84 1.72
N SER A 49 7.30 16.07 2.04
CA SER A 49 7.40 14.96 2.98
C SER A 49 7.82 13.69 2.25
N GLN A 50 8.42 12.76 3.01
CA GLN A 50 8.73 11.43 2.51
C GLN A 50 7.73 10.44 3.10
N TRP A 51 7.60 9.27 2.48
CA TRP A 51 6.74 8.24 3.03
C TRP A 51 7.43 6.88 3.00
N VAL A 52 7.02 6.03 3.92
CA VAL A 52 7.52 4.66 4.05
C VAL A 52 6.32 3.74 3.98
N TYR A 53 6.49 2.63 3.28
CA TYR A 53 5.42 1.64 3.13
C TYR A 53 5.79 0.39 3.92
N VAL A 54 4.93 0.01 4.85
CA VAL A 54 5.06 -1.23 5.61
C VAL A 54 4.02 -2.21 5.08
N PHE A 55 4.49 -3.23 4.38
CA PHE A 55 3.64 -4.26 3.79
C PHE A 55 3.69 -5.49 4.69
N ASP A 56 2.57 -5.74 5.39
CA ASP A 56 2.48 -6.82 6.35
C ASP A 56 1.84 -8.05 5.69
N CYS A 57 2.59 -9.14 5.64
CA CYS A 57 2.14 -10.37 4.99
C CYS A 57 1.42 -11.33 5.94
N SER A 58 1.10 -10.89 7.15
CA SER A 58 0.34 -11.72 8.09
C SER A 58 -1.00 -12.11 7.47
N GLY A 59 -1.33 -13.38 7.52
CA GLY A 59 -2.60 -13.88 6.98
C GLY A 59 -2.68 -13.87 5.46
N PHE A 60 -1.56 -13.67 4.76
CA PHE A 60 -1.52 -13.68 3.31
C PHE A 60 -1.81 -15.10 2.81
N GLU A 61 -2.80 -15.24 1.94
CA GLU A 61 -3.23 -16.54 1.42
C GLU A 61 -3.09 -16.60 -0.09
N MET A 62 -3.23 -17.79 -0.65
CA MET A 62 -3.13 -18.00 -2.09
C MET A 62 -4.09 -17.10 -2.87
N LYS A 63 -5.30 -16.85 -2.34
CA LYS A 63 -6.24 -15.97 -3.01
C LYS A 63 -5.70 -14.56 -3.19
N HIS A 64 -4.84 -14.12 -2.28
CA HIS A 64 -4.22 -12.78 -2.37
C HIS A 64 -3.15 -12.75 -3.45
N LEU A 65 -2.43 -13.86 -3.61
CA LEU A 65 -1.40 -13.96 -4.66
C LEU A 65 -2.01 -13.93 -6.05
N LEU A 66 -3.25 -14.40 -6.20
CA LEU A 66 -3.92 -14.39 -7.49
C LEU A 66 -4.35 -12.98 -7.91
N GLU A 67 -4.30 -12.03 -7.00
CA GLU A 67 -4.64 -10.63 -7.30
C GLU A 67 -3.38 -9.86 -7.72
N TYR A 68 -2.56 -10.48 -8.54
CA TYR A 68 -1.29 -9.87 -8.93
C TYR A 68 -1.49 -8.56 -9.73
N GLU A 69 -2.67 -8.35 -10.30
CA GLU A 69 -2.95 -7.11 -11.01
C GLU A 69 -2.88 -5.89 -10.08
N ILE A 70 -3.23 -6.08 -8.81
CA ILE A 70 -3.09 -5.01 -7.83
C ILE A 70 -1.62 -4.66 -7.66
N GLY A 71 -0.76 -5.68 -7.55
CA GLY A 71 0.67 -5.45 -7.43
C GLY A 71 1.26 -4.72 -8.61
N ILE A 72 0.85 -5.11 -9.82
CA ILE A 72 1.30 -4.42 -11.03
C ILE A 72 0.82 -2.98 -11.04
N GLY A 73 -0.44 -2.75 -10.69
CA GLY A 73 -1.00 -1.41 -10.64
C GLY A 73 -0.30 -0.53 -9.60
N LEU A 74 0.02 -1.10 -8.44
CA LEU A 74 0.75 -0.35 -7.41
C LEU A 74 2.16 -0.01 -7.87
N ALA A 75 2.84 -0.94 -8.54
CA ALA A 75 4.18 -0.67 -9.07
C ALA A 75 4.14 0.47 -10.07
N GLN A 76 3.14 0.50 -10.95
CA GLN A 76 2.98 1.59 -11.91
C GLN A 76 2.67 2.91 -11.20
N LEU A 77 1.77 2.88 -10.23
CA LEU A 77 1.38 4.07 -9.49
C LEU A 77 2.60 4.67 -8.77
N PHE A 78 3.40 3.83 -8.13
CA PHE A 78 4.57 4.31 -7.41
C PHE A 78 5.61 4.86 -8.36
N SER A 79 5.87 4.19 -9.49
CA SER A 79 6.89 4.66 -10.41
C SER A 79 6.47 5.92 -11.17
N GLU A 80 5.18 6.10 -11.43
CA GLU A 80 4.71 7.22 -12.23
C GLU A 80 4.35 8.46 -11.41
N LYS A 81 3.85 8.28 -10.19
CA LYS A 81 3.32 9.40 -9.42
C LYS A 81 3.95 9.57 -8.05
N HIS A 82 4.07 8.50 -7.28
CA HIS A 82 4.34 8.61 -5.84
C HIS A 82 5.70 8.07 -5.43
N GLY A 83 6.50 7.59 -6.37
CA GLY A 83 7.80 7.03 -6.03
C GLY A 83 8.86 8.08 -5.72
N PHE A 84 8.63 9.34 -6.16
CA PHE A 84 9.64 10.37 -5.99
C PHE A 84 9.94 10.67 -4.51
N ASN A 85 8.96 10.48 -3.63
CA ASN A 85 9.14 10.71 -2.21
C ASN A 85 8.97 9.43 -1.38
N LEU A 86 8.95 8.29 -2.02
CA LEU A 86 8.95 6.99 -1.33
C LEU A 86 10.36 6.70 -0.85
N LYS A 87 10.53 6.62 0.47
CA LYS A 87 11.83 6.43 1.08
C LYS A 87 12.22 4.96 1.17
N LYS A 88 11.27 4.10 1.57
CA LYS A 88 11.58 2.69 1.81
C LYS A 88 10.31 1.87 1.86
N ILE A 89 10.43 0.60 1.47
CA ILE A 89 9.36 -0.39 1.60
C ILE A 89 9.87 -1.48 2.54
N TYR A 90 9.13 -1.72 3.61
CA TYR A 90 9.41 -2.83 4.53
C TYR A 90 8.39 -3.93 4.27
N ILE A 91 8.88 -5.15 4.13
CA ILE A 91 8.01 -6.33 4.02
C ILE A 91 8.19 -7.10 5.30
N ILE A 92 7.10 -7.22 6.07
CA ILE A 92 7.17 -7.87 7.38
C ILE A 92 6.28 -9.12 7.39
N ASN A 93 6.63 -10.04 8.25
CA ASN A 93 5.93 -11.32 8.44
C ASN A 93 5.75 -12.11 7.14
N PRO A 94 6.79 -12.22 6.29
CA PRO A 94 6.68 -13.05 5.11
C PRO A 94 6.63 -14.52 5.54
N ASN A 95 5.74 -15.29 4.93
CA ASN A 95 5.58 -16.69 5.28
C ASN A 95 5.38 -17.60 4.08
N TRP A 96 5.92 -17.20 2.93
CA TRP A 96 5.91 -18.03 1.73
C TRP A 96 7.15 -18.90 1.59
#